data_f533275b65ad93622c3eafacae4ec29d
#
_entry.id   f533275b65ad93622c3eafacae4ec29d
#
_cell.length_a   1.000
_cell.length_b   1.000
_cell.length_c   1.000
_cell.angle_alpha   90.00
_cell.angle_beta   90.00
_cell.angle_gamma   90.00
#
_symmetry.space_group_name_H-M   'P 1'
#
loop_
_entity.id
_entity.type
_entity.pdbx_description
1 polymer ?
#
loop_
_entity_poly.entity_id
_entity_poly.type
_entity_poly.pdbx_seq_one_letter_code
_entity_poly.pdbx_strand_id
1 'polypeptide(L)'
;GQPGAIFSQSTAALQSCVHASQAAQLHQHPPGWDTALDTAWTWLQNAGAAEGEGCGRALIPLGDPRYPPALLQMEDPPLMLYALGPAAWLAQPVPLLDSRCALAVVGSRNPTAQGSENARSFAQTLARQGWCVVSGLALGVDGAAHQGALESAPQALPSAVRPCTVAVVGTGIDRVYPRSHQALAHAIVRQGFILSEYPLGTPPLAANFPKRNRLIAGLSAGTLVVEAAVASGSLITARLAAEQGREVFAIPGSIH
;
A
#
# COMPACT_ATOMS: atom_id res chain seq x y z
N GLY A 1 15.91 14.81 9.09
CA GLY A 1 15.48 16.19 8.91
C GLY A 1 14.09 16.26 8.30
N GLN A 2 13.37 17.36 8.52
CA GLN A 2 12.05 17.55 7.89
C GLN A 2 12.22 17.91 6.41
N PRO A 3 11.38 17.42 5.50
CA PRO A 3 11.46 17.75 4.07
C PRO A 3 11.44 19.25 3.78
N GLY A 4 10.69 20.04 4.54
CA GLY A 4 10.63 21.50 4.42
C GLY A 4 11.99 22.20 4.63
N ALA A 5 12.89 21.60 5.41
CA ALA A 5 14.22 22.14 5.61
C ALA A 5 15.11 22.08 4.35
N ILE A 6 14.79 21.21 3.38
CA ILE A 6 15.50 21.11 2.10
C ILE A 6 15.27 22.38 1.27
N PHE A 7 14.04 22.86 1.22
CA PHE A 7 13.66 24.03 0.40
C PHE A 7 14.19 25.35 0.94
N SER A 8 14.62 25.39 2.20
CA SER A 8 15.26 26.56 2.82
C SER A 8 16.79 26.59 2.70
N GLN A 9 17.41 25.53 2.17
CA GLN A 9 18.86 25.46 1.98
C GLN A 9 19.33 26.34 0.81
N SER A 10 20.55 26.82 0.90
CA SER A 10 21.17 27.52 -0.24
C SER A 10 21.46 26.54 -1.39
N THR A 11 21.47 27.04 -2.63
CA THR A 11 21.87 26.27 -3.81
C THR A 11 23.21 25.57 -3.64
N ALA A 12 24.19 26.27 -3.04
CA ALA A 12 25.53 25.73 -2.77
C ALA A 12 25.49 24.55 -1.79
N ALA A 13 24.65 24.61 -0.73
CA ALA A 13 24.46 23.51 0.22
C ALA A 13 23.79 22.33 -0.45
N LEU A 14 22.79 22.55 -1.31
CA LEU A 14 22.13 21.49 -2.07
C LEU A 14 23.07 20.82 -3.08
N GLN A 15 23.94 21.57 -3.74
CA GLN A 15 24.92 21.05 -4.71
C GLN A 15 25.99 20.16 -4.08
N SER A 16 26.17 20.19 -2.77
CA SER A 16 27.03 19.22 -2.09
C SER A 16 26.43 17.79 -2.02
N CYS A 17 25.11 17.69 -2.22
CA CYS A 17 24.36 16.41 -2.10
C CYS A 17 23.73 15.96 -3.43
N VAL A 18 23.42 16.90 -4.33
CA VAL A 18 22.73 16.62 -5.60
C VAL A 18 23.34 17.40 -6.76
N HIS A 19 23.06 17.01 -8.01
CA HIS A 19 23.54 17.72 -9.18
C HIS A 19 22.99 19.15 -9.27
N ALA A 20 23.72 20.06 -9.90
CA ALA A 20 23.35 21.48 -10.02
C ALA A 20 21.94 21.69 -10.62
N SER A 21 21.55 20.89 -11.61
CA SER A 21 20.21 20.94 -12.20
C SER A 21 19.12 20.55 -11.20
N GLN A 22 19.35 19.55 -10.36
CA GLN A 22 18.43 19.11 -9.31
C GLN A 22 18.33 20.17 -8.20
N ALA A 23 19.47 20.74 -7.77
CA ALA A 23 19.49 21.81 -6.79
C ALA A 23 18.68 23.04 -7.25
N ALA A 24 18.78 23.40 -8.54
CA ALA A 24 18.02 24.51 -9.12
C ALA A 24 16.50 24.22 -9.15
N GLN A 25 16.11 22.97 -9.43
CA GLN A 25 14.71 22.55 -9.44
C GLN A 25 14.07 22.57 -8.05
N LEU A 26 14.82 22.32 -6.98
CA LEU A 26 14.31 22.31 -5.61
C LEU A 26 13.86 23.71 -5.13
N HIS A 27 14.28 24.79 -5.79
CA HIS A 27 13.84 26.16 -5.49
C HIS A 27 12.65 26.63 -6.32
N GLN A 28 12.13 25.77 -7.20
CA GLN A 28 11.02 26.10 -8.09
C GLN A 28 9.86 25.15 -7.85
N HIS A 29 8.65 25.68 -7.81
CA HIS A 29 7.47 24.83 -7.82
C HIS A 29 7.38 24.14 -9.18
N PRO A 30 7.16 22.81 -9.22
CA PRO A 30 6.96 22.12 -10.49
C PRO A 30 5.71 22.64 -11.21
N PRO A 31 5.67 22.59 -12.55
CA PRO A 31 4.47 22.95 -13.31
C PRO A 31 3.25 22.21 -12.80
N GLY A 32 2.13 22.91 -12.59
CA GLY A 32 0.88 22.34 -12.08
C GLY A 32 0.85 22.12 -10.55
N TRP A 33 1.82 22.63 -9.81
CA TRP A 33 1.87 22.49 -8.35
C TRP A 33 0.58 22.95 -7.65
N ASP A 34 0.11 24.16 -7.97
CA ASP A 34 -1.09 24.72 -7.34
C ASP A 34 -2.32 23.85 -7.62
N THR A 35 -2.48 23.40 -8.87
CA THR A 35 -3.58 22.48 -9.24
C THR A 35 -3.49 21.15 -8.49
N ALA A 36 -2.29 20.60 -8.33
CA ALA A 36 -2.10 19.35 -7.59
C ALA A 36 -2.40 19.53 -6.09
N LEU A 37 -2.01 20.67 -5.52
CA LEU A 37 -2.29 21.01 -4.12
C LEU A 37 -3.79 21.19 -3.90
N ASP A 38 -4.48 21.96 -4.74
CA ASP A 38 -5.93 22.16 -4.67
C ASP A 38 -6.71 20.85 -4.83
N THR A 39 -6.25 19.99 -5.74
CA THR A 39 -6.82 18.65 -5.94
C THR A 39 -6.66 17.79 -4.68
N ALA A 40 -5.48 17.76 -4.10
CA ALA A 40 -5.21 17.00 -2.88
C ALA A 40 -5.99 17.56 -1.68
N TRP A 41 -6.06 18.87 -1.56
CA TRP A 41 -6.84 19.54 -0.52
C TRP A 41 -8.33 19.25 -0.64
N THR A 42 -8.89 19.40 -1.83
CA THR A 42 -10.30 19.09 -2.12
C THR A 42 -10.60 17.62 -1.85
N TRP A 43 -9.69 16.73 -2.23
CA TRP A 43 -9.84 15.30 -1.94
C TRP A 43 -9.87 15.02 -0.43
N LEU A 44 -9.02 15.65 0.36
CA LEU A 44 -9.00 15.49 1.83
C LEU A 44 -10.30 15.98 2.48
N GLN A 45 -10.85 17.13 2.02
CA GLN A 45 -12.06 17.73 2.58
C GLN A 45 -13.33 16.92 2.28
N ASN A 46 -13.36 16.18 1.18
CA ASN A 46 -14.52 15.41 0.73
C ASN A 46 -14.48 13.94 1.24
N ALA A 47 -13.88 13.69 2.41
CA ALA A 47 -13.86 12.36 3.02
C ALA A 47 -15.30 11.84 3.27
N GLY A 48 -15.54 10.56 2.96
CA GLY A 48 -16.81 9.88 3.18
C GLY A 48 -17.84 10.01 2.04
N ALA A 49 -17.68 10.96 1.13
CA ALA A 49 -18.66 11.17 0.04
C ALA A 49 -18.74 9.98 -0.94
N ALA A 50 -17.62 9.33 -1.22
CA ALA A 50 -17.54 8.20 -2.16
C ALA A 50 -17.32 6.84 -1.47
N GLU A 51 -16.68 6.84 -0.32
CA GLU A 51 -16.24 5.64 0.41
C GLU A 51 -17.30 5.14 1.41
N GLY A 52 -18.26 5.98 1.75
CA GLY A 52 -19.32 5.70 2.71
C GLY A 52 -19.06 6.22 4.12
N GLU A 53 -20.06 6.15 4.94
CA GLU A 53 -20.06 6.65 6.33
C GLU A 53 -18.95 5.96 7.16
N GLY A 54 -18.24 6.73 7.98
CA GLY A 54 -17.13 6.22 8.83
C GLY A 54 -15.79 6.02 8.12
N CYS A 55 -15.70 6.22 6.81
CA CYS A 55 -14.43 6.20 6.07
C CYS A 55 -13.79 7.58 6.03
N GLY A 56 -12.46 7.60 6.06
CA GLY A 56 -11.64 8.81 6.05
C GLY A 56 -10.54 8.76 5.01
N ARG A 57 -9.92 9.91 4.79
CA ARG A 57 -8.80 10.15 3.88
C ARG A 57 -7.65 10.81 4.63
N ALA A 58 -6.44 10.43 4.31
CA ALA A 58 -5.26 11.06 4.89
C ALA A 58 -4.11 11.14 3.89
N LEU A 59 -3.29 12.20 4.03
CA LEU A 59 -1.94 12.27 3.52
C LEU A 59 -1.00 12.02 4.71
N ILE A 60 -0.07 11.09 4.53
CA ILE A 60 0.83 10.64 5.58
C ILE A 60 2.26 10.84 5.07
N PRO A 61 2.87 12.00 5.32
CA PRO A 61 4.24 12.27 4.92
C PRO A 61 5.24 11.52 5.82
N LEU A 62 6.45 11.41 5.34
CA LEU A 62 7.58 10.93 6.12
C LEU A 62 7.72 11.76 7.42
N GLY A 63 7.77 11.09 8.57
CA GLY A 63 7.80 11.73 9.89
C GLY A 63 6.45 11.90 10.56
N ASP A 64 5.33 11.62 9.88
CA ASP A 64 4.01 11.52 10.50
C ASP A 64 3.97 10.30 11.44
N PRO A 65 3.39 10.38 12.65
CA PRO A 65 3.31 9.24 13.58
C PRO A 65 2.52 8.05 13.01
N ARG A 66 1.68 8.25 12.01
CA ARG A 66 0.93 7.20 11.31
C ARG A 66 1.75 6.48 10.24
N TYR A 67 2.91 7.03 9.86
CA TYR A 67 3.76 6.43 8.83
C TYR A 67 4.28 5.07 9.30
N PRO A 68 4.14 3.99 8.49
CA PRO A 68 4.60 2.66 8.86
C PRO A 68 6.13 2.61 9.03
N PRO A 69 6.67 2.36 10.24
CA PRO A 69 8.12 2.43 10.49
C PRO A 69 8.94 1.44 9.65
N ALA A 70 8.34 0.31 9.26
CA ALA A 70 9.01 -0.69 8.43
C ALA A 70 9.43 -0.15 7.05
N LEU A 71 8.71 0.84 6.51
CA LEU A 71 9.07 1.46 5.24
C LEU A 71 10.35 2.31 5.33
N LEU A 72 10.73 2.77 6.54
CA LEU A 72 11.99 3.49 6.76
C LEU A 72 13.23 2.60 6.61
N GLN A 73 13.05 1.28 6.64
CA GLN A 73 14.13 0.29 6.47
C GLN A 73 14.42 -0.01 5.00
N MET A 74 13.58 0.50 4.09
CA MET A 74 13.78 0.35 2.65
C MET A 74 14.86 1.32 2.14
N GLU A 75 15.52 0.92 1.06
CA GLU A 75 16.48 1.80 0.36
C GLU A 75 15.81 3.07 -0.20
N ASP A 76 14.57 2.94 -0.66
CA ASP A 76 13.77 4.01 -1.27
C ASP A 76 12.39 4.10 -0.57
N PRO A 77 12.31 4.68 0.63
CA PRO A 77 11.04 4.86 1.34
C PRO A 77 10.17 5.91 0.65
N PRO A 78 8.83 5.70 0.54
CA PRO A 78 7.94 6.70 -0.03
C PRO A 78 7.95 7.97 0.83
N LEU A 79 8.09 9.13 0.18
CA LEU A 79 8.09 10.42 0.90
C LEU A 79 6.71 10.74 1.49
N MET A 80 5.66 10.21 0.89
CA MET A 80 4.28 10.44 1.29
C MET A 80 3.40 9.27 0.85
N LEU A 81 2.42 8.93 1.67
CA LEU A 81 1.38 7.96 1.37
C LEU A 81 0.02 8.65 1.38
N TYR A 82 -0.78 8.40 0.37
CA TYR A 82 -2.22 8.59 0.41
C TYR A 82 -2.84 7.37 1.10
N ALA A 83 -3.79 7.60 2.00
CA ALA A 83 -4.46 6.54 2.74
C ALA A 83 -5.98 6.73 2.73
N LEU A 84 -6.69 5.62 2.49
CA LEU A 84 -8.14 5.48 2.70
C LEU A 84 -8.36 4.40 3.74
N GLY A 85 -9.26 4.63 4.68
CA GLY A 85 -9.58 3.66 5.71
C GLY A 85 -10.57 4.20 6.74
N PRO A 86 -10.79 3.49 7.86
CA PRO A 86 -11.68 3.97 8.91
C PRO A 86 -11.22 5.31 9.47
N ALA A 87 -12.11 6.31 9.47
CA ALA A 87 -11.79 7.66 9.95
C ALA A 87 -11.30 7.64 11.40
N ALA A 88 -11.92 6.79 12.25
CA ALA A 88 -11.51 6.62 13.65
C ALA A 88 -10.08 6.10 13.80
N TRP A 89 -9.56 5.29 12.87
CA TRP A 89 -8.18 4.82 12.87
C TRP A 89 -7.22 5.86 12.30
N LEU A 90 -7.62 6.53 11.23
CA LEU A 90 -6.80 7.60 10.62
C LEU A 90 -6.61 8.82 11.53
N ALA A 91 -7.51 9.02 12.50
CA ALA A 91 -7.38 10.08 13.50
C ALA A 91 -6.37 9.77 14.62
N GLN A 92 -5.95 8.51 14.79
CA GLN A 92 -5.02 8.11 15.83
C GLN A 92 -3.56 8.39 15.41
N PRO A 93 -2.73 8.98 16.30
CA PRO A 93 -1.32 9.26 15.99
C PRO A 93 -0.45 8.02 16.23
N VAL A 94 -0.81 6.90 15.60
CA VAL A 94 -0.10 5.61 15.70
C VAL A 94 0.09 5.03 14.29
N PRO A 95 1.10 4.20 14.05
CA PRO A 95 1.35 3.59 12.75
C PRO A 95 0.11 2.89 12.19
N LEU A 96 -0.13 3.03 10.87
CA LEU A 96 -1.29 2.43 10.19
C LEU A 96 -1.34 0.90 10.31
N LEU A 97 -0.18 0.26 10.45
CA LEU A 97 -0.09 -1.17 10.74
C LEU A 97 1.22 -1.49 11.46
N ASP A 98 1.18 -2.58 12.23
CA ASP A 98 2.38 -3.22 12.76
C ASP A 98 2.87 -4.27 11.75
N SER A 99 3.98 -3.98 11.07
CA SER A 99 4.54 -4.87 10.06
C SER A 99 5.00 -6.22 10.62
N ARG A 100 5.24 -6.32 11.94
CA ARG A 100 5.59 -7.59 12.60
C ARG A 100 4.44 -8.59 12.62
N CYS A 101 3.21 -8.09 12.51
CA CYS A 101 1.98 -8.85 12.42
C CYS A 101 1.31 -8.69 11.04
N ALA A 102 2.10 -8.47 9.98
CA ALA A 102 1.61 -8.35 8.62
C ALA A 102 2.31 -9.34 7.69
N LEU A 103 1.55 -9.98 6.82
CA LEU A 103 2.06 -10.92 5.82
C LEU A 103 1.59 -10.50 4.42
N ALA A 104 2.52 -10.37 3.48
CA ALA A 104 2.17 -10.19 2.08
C ALA A 104 1.65 -11.51 1.49
N VAL A 105 0.52 -11.47 0.80
CA VAL A 105 -0.02 -12.60 0.05
C VAL A 105 -0.13 -12.21 -1.41
N VAL A 106 0.67 -12.87 -2.26
CA VAL A 106 0.82 -12.51 -3.68
C VAL A 106 0.77 -13.75 -4.57
N GLY A 107 0.46 -13.55 -5.85
CA GLY A 107 0.44 -14.67 -6.79
C GLY A 107 -0.06 -14.31 -8.17
N SER A 108 -0.52 -15.34 -8.89
CA SER A 108 -1.05 -15.25 -10.24
C SER A 108 -2.28 -14.34 -10.32
N ARG A 109 -2.36 -13.57 -11.41
CA ARG A 109 -3.59 -12.82 -11.76
C ARG A 109 -4.68 -13.71 -12.36
N ASN A 110 -4.31 -14.91 -12.79
CA ASN A 110 -5.20 -15.92 -13.31
C ASN A 110 -4.85 -17.27 -12.64
N PRO A 111 -5.11 -17.41 -11.32
CA PRO A 111 -4.80 -18.63 -10.58
C PRO A 111 -5.73 -19.77 -10.97
N THR A 112 -5.33 -20.99 -10.64
CA THR A 112 -6.24 -22.13 -10.63
C THR A 112 -7.33 -21.92 -9.57
N ALA A 113 -8.42 -22.70 -9.64
CA ALA A 113 -9.46 -22.70 -8.60
C ALA A 113 -8.85 -23.02 -7.22
N GLN A 114 -7.93 -23.98 -7.16
CA GLN A 114 -7.21 -24.33 -5.94
C GLN A 114 -6.31 -23.19 -5.45
N GLY A 115 -5.60 -22.49 -6.35
CA GLY A 115 -4.78 -21.33 -6.02
C GLY A 115 -5.62 -20.20 -5.40
N SER A 116 -6.79 -19.90 -5.97
CA SER A 116 -7.73 -18.93 -5.43
C SER A 116 -8.22 -19.31 -4.04
N GLU A 117 -8.62 -20.59 -3.85
CA GLU A 117 -9.10 -21.08 -2.56
C GLU A 117 -7.98 -21.08 -1.52
N ASN A 118 -6.78 -21.48 -1.88
CA ASN A 118 -5.62 -21.41 -0.99
C ASN A 118 -5.37 -19.96 -0.53
N ALA A 119 -5.34 -19.00 -1.46
CA ALA A 119 -5.15 -17.60 -1.12
C ALA A 119 -6.20 -17.08 -0.11
N ARG A 120 -7.47 -17.42 -0.36
CA ARG A 120 -8.59 -17.05 0.51
C ARG A 120 -8.48 -17.69 1.89
N SER A 121 -8.28 -19.02 1.96
CA SER A 121 -8.21 -19.77 3.20
C SER A 121 -7.02 -19.38 4.08
N PHE A 122 -5.83 -19.18 3.49
CA PHE A 122 -4.66 -18.69 4.22
C PHE A 122 -4.90 -17.29 4.77
N ALA A 123 -5.40 -16.37 3.93
CA ALA A 123 -5.68 -15.00 4.35
C ALA A 123 -6.75 -14.94 5.46
N GLN A 124 -7.78 -15.79 5.36
CA GLN A 124 -8.82 -15.94 6.38
C GLN A 124 -8.23 -16.40 7.72
N THR A 125 -7.35 -17.40 7.68
CA THR A 125 -6.72 -17.96 8.88
C THR A 125 -5.78 -16.93 9.53
N LEU A 126 -4.98 -16.23 8.73
CA LEU A 126 -4.09 -15.16 9.18
C LEU A 126 -4.89 -14.04 9.88
N ALA A 127 -5.95 -13.56 9.26
CA ALA A 127 -6.78 -12.50 9.83
C ALA A 127 -7.47 -12.92 11.14
N ARG A 128 -7.93 -14.18 11.26
CA ARG A 128 -8.46 -14.74 12.52
C ARG A 128 -7.43 -14.74 13.64
N GLN A 129 -6.16 -14.90 13.31
CA GLN A 129 -5.05 -14.88 14.26
C GLN A 129 -4.53 -13.46 14.55
N GLY A 130 -5.18 -12.43 14.00
CA GLY A 130 -4.80 -11.03 14.20
C GLY A 130 -3.67 -10.53 13.29
N TRP A 131 -3.32 -11.29 12.23
CA TRP A 131 -2.38 -10.83 11.21
C TRP A 131 -3.08 -9.96 10.18
N CYS A 132 -2.39 -8.93 9.71
CA CYS A 132 -2.81 -8.12 8.58
C CYS A 132 -2.34 -8.74 7.26
N VAL A 133 -3.26 -8.94 6.32
CA VAL A 133 -2.93 -9.39 4.97
C VAL A 133 -2.62 -8.20 4.09
N VAL A 134 -1.41 -8.11 3.55
CA VAL A 134 -0.98 -7.05 2.64
C VAL A 134 -0.96 -7.59 1.21
N SER A 135 -1.60 -6.91 0.28
CA SER A 135 -1.61 -7.32 -1.14
C SER A 135 -1.85 -6.14 -2.08
N GLY A 136 -1.93 -6.41 -3.39
CA GLY A 136 -1.91 -5.38 -4.43
C GLY A 136 -3.25 -5.06 -5.07
N LEU A 137 -4.33 -5.63 -4.60
CA LEU A 137 -5.68 -5.47 -5.19
C LEU A 137 -5.77 -5.90 -6.67
N ALA A 138 -4.82 -6.67 -7.20
CA ALA A 138 -4.87 -7.21 -8.55
C ALA A 138 -5.91 -8.34 -8.67
N LEU A 139 -6.25 -8.73 -9.91
CA LEU A 139 -7.05 -9.93 -10.15
C LEU A 139 -6.38 -11.18 -9.57
N GLY A 140 -7.14 -12.21 -9.32
CA GLY A 140 -6.66 -13.52 -8.90
C GLY A 140 -6.29 -13.57 -7.43
N VAL A 141 -5.07 -14.00 -7.11
CA VAL A 141 -4.59 -14.25 -5.75
C VAL A 141 -4.76 -13.05 -4.83
N ASP A 142 -4.42 -11.83 -5.29
CA ASP A 142 -4.54 -10.62 -4.48
C ASP A 142 -5.99 -10.38 -4.04
N GLY A 143 -6.94 -10.46 -5.00
CA GLY A 143 -8.37 -10.30 -4.71
C GLY A 143 -8.90 -11.36 -3.76
N ALA A 144 -8.53 -12.64 -3.96
CA ALA A 144 -8.93 -13.76 -3.10
C ALA A 144 -8.37 -13.59 -1.67
N ALA A 145 -7.12 -13.14 -1.54
CA ALA A 145 -6.50 -12.87 -0.24
C ALA A 145 -7.22 -11.76 0.53
N HIS A 146 -7.54 -10.64 -0.13
CA HIS A 146 -8.31 -9.57 0.50
C HIS A 146 -9.70 -10.04 0.94
N GLN A 147 -10.40 -10.82 0.10
CA GLN A 147 -11.70 -11.39 0.44
C GLN A 147 -11.62 -12.30 1.67
N GLY A 148 -10.66 -13.21 1.70
CA GLY A 148 -10.46 -14.13 2.84
C GLY A 148 -10.18 -13.38 4.14
N ALA A 149 -9.36 -12.34 4.11
CA ALA A 149 -9.08 -11.52 5.29
C ALA A 149 -10.34 -10.80 5.80
N LEU A 150 -11.15 -10.22 4.90
CA LEU A 150 -12.38 -9.51 5.24
C LEU A 150 -13.45 -10.41 5.82
N GLU A 151 -13.54 -11.69 5.40
CA GLU A 151 -14.50 -12.66 5.92
C GLU A 151 -14.27 -13.01 7.39
N SER A 152 -13.08 -12.75 7.89
CA SER A 152 -12.70 -12.99 9.28
C SER A 152 -12.63 -11.74 10.12
N ALA A 153 -12.86 -10.59 9.51
CA ALA A 153 -12.81 -9.33 10.20
C ALA A 153 -13.96 -9.23 11.24
N PRO A 154 -13.71 -8.63 12.41
CA PRO A 154 -14.73 -8.42 13.41
C PRO A 154 -15.85 -7.53 12.84
N GLN A 155 -17.11 -7.79 13.26
CA GLN A 155 -18.26 -6.99 12.81
C GLN A 155 -18.17 -5.52 13.24
N ALA A 156 -17.56 -5.25 14.38
CA ALA A 156 -17.29 -3.90 14.88
C ALA A 156 -15.80 -3.58 14.82
N LEU A 157 -15.46 -2.36 14.43
CA LEU A 157 -14.08 -1.91 14.44
C LEU A 157 -13.51 -1.90 15.87
N PRO A 158 -12.36 -2.56 16.12
CA PRO A 158 -11.68 -2.43 17.38
C PRO A 158 -11.22 -0.97 17.61
N SER A 159 -11.14 -0.55 18.87
CA SER A 159 -10.64 0.79 19.22
C SER A 159 -9.18 1.00 18.81
N ALA A 160 -8.35 -0.05 18.87
CA ALA A 160 -6.98 -0.02 18.40
C ALA A 160 -6.92 -0.19 16.85
N VAL A 161 -5.93 0.43 16.21
CA VAL A 161 -5.66 0.28 14.77
C VAL A 161 -5.19 -1.14 14.49
N ARG A 162 -6.08 -1.96 13.95
CA ARG A 162 -5.80 -3.37 13.60
C ARG A 162 -6.46 -3.73 12.27
N PRO A 163 -5.88 -3.29 11.15
CA PRO A 163 -6.43 -3.61 9.84
C PRO A 163 -6.34 -5.12 9.58
N CYS A 164 -7.45 -5.74 9.14
CA CYS A 164 -7.43 -7.14 8.70
C CYS A 164 -6.70 -7.29 7.36
N THR A 165 -6.74 -6.25 6.55
CA THR A 165 -6.02 -6.21 5.27
C THR A 165 -5.61 -4.80 4.87
N VAL A 166 -4.52 -4.70 4.11
CA VAL A 166 -4.04 -3.46 3.49
C VAL A 166 -3.81 -3.70 2.01
N ALA A 167 -4.52 -2.95 1.18
CA ALA A 167 -4.30 -2.94 -0.25
C ALA A 167 -3.33 -1.81 -0.61
N VAL A 168 -2.20 -2.14 -1.25
CA VAL A 168 -1.30 -1.14 -1.82
C VAL A 168 -1.60 -1.05 -3.31
N VAL A 169 -1.88 0.14 -3.84
CA VAL A 169 -2.27 0.29 -5.26
C VAL A 169 -1.19 0.98 -6.09
N GLY A 170 -1.17 0.68 -7.40
CA GLY A 170 -0.22 1.28 -8.37
C GLY A 170 -0.83 2.42 -9.19
N THR A 171 -1.95 2.97 -8.72
CA THR A 171 -2.67 4.11 -9.31
C THR A 171 -2.80 5.22 -8.29
N GLY A 172 -3.29 6.39 -8.69
CA GLY A 172 -3.82 7.35 -7.73
C GLY A 172 -4.91 6.66 -6.89
N ILE A 173 -4.97 7.00 -5.60
CA ILE A 173 -5.87 6.35 -4.64
C ILE A 173 -7.35 6.61 -4.94
N ASP A 174 -7.63 7.64 -5.72
CA ASP A 174 -8.95 8.01 -6.26
C ASP A 174 -9.42 7.09 -7.40
N ARG A 175 -8.62 6.09 -7.79
CA ARG A 175 -8.90 5.17 -8.90
C ARG A 175 -8.80 3.72 -8.48
N VAL A 176 -9.89 2.99 -8.56
CA VAL A 176 -9.88 1.54 -8.35
C VAL A 176 -9.49 0.81 -9.64
N TYR A 177 -8.44 0.02 -9.56
CA TYR A 177 -8.01 -0.86 -10.64
C TYR A 177 -7.63 -2.26 -10.10
N PRO A 178 -8.18 -3.34 -10.67
CA PRO A 178 -9.14 -3.39 -11.76
C PRO A 178 -10.54 -2.90 -11.33
N ARG A 179 -11.33 -2.42 -12.28
CA ARG A 179 -12.66 -1.86 -12.02
C ARG A 179 -13.63 -2.88 -11.40
N SER A 180 -13.44 -4.17 -11.71
CA SER A 180 -14.20 -5.28 -11.11
C SER A 180 -14.00 -5.40 -9.58
N HIS A 181 -12.93 -4.84 -9.01
CA HIS A 181 -12.65 -4.86 -7.58
C HIS A 181 -13.19 -3.64 -6.82
N GLN A 182 -14.09 -2.85 -7.43
CA GLN A 182 -14.65 -1.67 -6.77
C GLN A 182 -15.36 -2.01 -5.46
N ALA A 183 -16.22 -3.03 -5.47
CA ALA A 183 -16.90 -3.49 -4.25
C ALA A 183 -15.92 -4.00 -3.19
N LEU A 184 -14.87 -4.71 -3.61
CA LEU A 184 -13.81 -5.19 -2.73
C LEU A 184 -13.02 -4.02 -2.12
N ALA A 185 -12.66 -3.02 -2.92
CA ALA A 185 -12.00 -1.81 -2.44
C ALA A 185 -12.83 -1.11 -1.35
N HIS A 186 -14.13 -0.92 -1.57
CA HIS A 186 -15.03 -0.34 -0.56
C HIS A 186 -15.14 -1.20 0.71
N ALA A 187 -15.09 -2.54 0.59
CA ALA A 187 -15.08 -3.41 1.76
C ALA A 187 -13.76 -3.27 2.55
N ILE A 188 -12.62 -3.17 1.84
CA ILE A 188 -11.30 -2.97 2.47
C ILE A 188 -11.28 -1.67 3.29
N VAL A 189 -11.78 -0.55 2.75
CA VAL A 189 -11.72 0.77 3.43
C VAL A 189 -12.50 0.78 4.75
N ARG A 190 -13.45 -0.12 4.95
CA ARG A 190 -14.23 -0.22 6.18
C ARG A 190 -13.51 -0.95 7.31
N GLN A 191 -12.55 -1.84 7.00
CA GLN A 191 -11.92 -2.74 7.98
C GLN A 191 -10.41 -2.87 7.78
N GLY A 192 -9.84 -1.99 6.96
CA GLY A 192 -8.43 -1.97 6.61
C GLY A 192 -8.06 -0.66 5.95
N PHE A 193 -7.00 -0.69 5.15
CA PHE A 193 -6.54 0.49 4.43
C PHE A 193 -6.29 0.20 2.95
N ILE A 194 -6.50 1.22 2.12
CA ILE A 194 -5.90 1.31 0.79
C ILE A 194 -4.80 2.37 0.88
N LEU A 195 -3.62 2.05 0.37
CA LEU A 195 -2.45 2.91 0.36
C LEU A 195 -1.94 3.13 -1.06
N SER A 196 -1.52 4.35 -1.36
CA SER A 196 -0.85 4.69 -2.63
C SER A 196 0.26 5.71 -2.40
N GLU A 197 1.38 5.57 -3.10
CA GLU A 197 2.41 6.60 -3.19
C GLU A 197 2.24 7.52 -4.41
N TYR A 198 1.26 7.23 -5.26
CA TYR A 198 1.03 7.95 -6.51
C TYR A 198 0.08 9.13 -6.33
N PRO A 199 0.36 10.27 -7.00
CA PRO A 199 -0.56 11.42 -7.00
C PRO A 199 -1.97 11.05 -7.46
N LEU A 200 -2.95 11.81 -6.99
CA LEU A 200 -4.34 11.70 -7.44
C LEU A 200 -4.42 11.80 -8.97
N GLY A 201 -5.36 11.09 -9.56
CA GLY A 201 -5.51 11.04 -11.01
C GLY A 201 -4.54 10.12 -11.76
N THR A 202 -3.50 9.57 -11.10
CA THR A 202 -2.54 8.68 -11.76
C THR A 202 -3.26 7.44 -12.35
N PRO A 203 -3.18 7.22 -13.67
CA PRO A 203 -3.83 6.07 -14.31
C PRO A 203 -3.07 4.75 -14.03
N PRO A 204 -3.65 3.60 -14.37
CA PRO A 204 -3.00 2.30 -14.23
C PRO A 204 -1.89 2.11 -15.28
N LEU A 205 -0.69 2.61 -14.97
CA LEU A 205 0.50 2.46 -15.80
C LEU A 205 1.21 1.15 -15.48
N ALA A 206 1.58 0.39 -16.51
CA ALA A 206 2.25 -0.92 -16.34
C ALA A 206 3.52 -0.84 -15.49
N ALA A 207 4.30 0.24 -15.60
CA ALA A 207 5.52 0.46 -14.85
C ALA A 207 5.30 0.70 -13.34
N ASN A 208 4.10 1.13 -12.93
CA ASN A 208 3.81 1.41 -11.53
C ASN A 208 3.61 0.15 -10.70
N PHE A 209 3.08 -0.93 -11.29
CA PHE A 209 2.77 -2.15 -10.54
C PHE A 209 4.01 -2.83 -9.96
N PRO A 210 5.12 -3.04 -10.73
CA PRO A 210 6.36 -3.55 -10.15
C PRO A 210 6.97 -2.61 -9.10
N LYS A 211 6.94 -1.29 -9.33
CA LYS A 211 7.45 -0.30 -8.37
C LYS A 211 6.70 -0.34 -7.05
N ARG A 212 5.38 -0.42 -7.09
CA ARG A 212 4.52 -0.52 -5.91
C ARG A 212 4.82 -1.79 -5.08
N ASN A 213 5.22 -2.90 -5.72
CA ASN A 213 5.44 -4.18 -5.03
C ASN A 213 6.49 -4.08 -3.90
N ARG A 214 7.45 -3.14 -3.97
CA ARG A 214 8.39 -2.88 -2.89
C ARG A 214 7.69 -2.48 -1.58
N LEU A 215 6.58 -1.75 -1.67
CA LEU A 215 5.79 -1.36 -0.51
C LEU A 215 5.03 -2.55 0.08
N ILE A 216 4.52 -3.48 -0.75
CA ILE A 216 3.88 -4.70 -0.29
C ILE A 216 4.88 -5.52 0.53
N ALA A 217 6.07 -5.75 0.00
CA ALA A 217 7.15 -6.42 0.70
C ALA A 217 7.56 -5.67 1.98
N GLY A 218 7.82 -4.37 1.88
CA GLY A 218 8.30 -3.54 3.00
C GLY A 218 7.32 -3.39 4.17
N LEU A 219 6.03 -3.48 3.92
CA LEU A 219 4.98 -3.41 4.94
C LEU A 219 4.78 -4.73 5.70
N SER A 220 5.44 -5.82 5.30
CA SER A 220 5.17 -7.17 5.79
C SER A 220 6.38 -7.78 6.47
N ALA A 221 6.18 -8.67 7.44
CA ALA A 221 7.23 -9.50 8.04
C ALA A 221 7.76 -10.53 7.05
N GLY A 222 6.92 -10.98 6.11
CA GLY A 222 7.27 -11.92 5.06
C GLY A 222 6.27 -11.88 3.91
N THR A 223 6.57 -12.67 2.88
CA THR A 223 5.74 -12.78 1.66
C THR A 223 5.39 -14.23 1.38
N LEU A 224 4.09 -14.54 1.31
CA LEU A 224 3.57 -15.83 0.85
C LEU A 224 3.24 -15.74 -0.64
N VAL A 225 3.92 -16.56 -1.44
CA VAL A 225 3.60 -16.78 -2.86
C VAL A 225 2.66 -17.97 -2.96
N VAL A 226 1.41 -17.74 -3.36
CA VAL A 226 0.39 -18.80 -3.42
C VAL A 226 0.52 -19.60 -4.71
N GLU A 227 0.58 -18.92 -5.85
CA GLU A 227 0.72 -19.52 -7.18
C GLU A 227 1.42 -18.49 -8.08
N ALA A 228 2.49 -18.89 -8.78
CA ALA A 228 3.22 -17.99 -9.64
C ALA A 228 3.78 -18.71 -10.87
N ALA A 229 3.63 -18.12 -12.05
CA ALA A 229 4.40 -18.51 -13.21
C ALA A 229 5.83 -17.93 -13.12
N VAL A 230 6.80 -18.56 -13.79
CA VAL A 230 8.23 -18.21 -13.73
C VAL A 230 8.52 -16.72 -14.02
N ALA A 231 7.72 -16.07 -14.85
CA ALA A 231 7.86 -14.65 -15.20
C ALA A 231 6.78 -13.76 -14.55
N SER A 232 6.18 -14.18 -13.42
CA SER A 232 5.07 -13.41 -12.82
C SER A 232 5.57 -12.23 -11.98
N GLY A 233 4.77 -11.16 -11.95
CA GLY A 233 5.04 -9.99 -11.10
C GLY A 233 5.07 -10.30 -9.60
N SER A 234 4.47 -11.40 -9.14
CA SER A 234 4.51 -11.88 -7.75
C SER A 234 5.91 -12.32 -7.34
N LEU A 235 6.71 -12.90 -8.27
CA LEU A 235 8.11 -13.24 -8.00
C LEU A 235 8.99 -11.99 -7.84
N ILE A 236 8.61 -10.87 -8.43
CA ILE A 236 9.27 -9.58 -8.16
C ILE A 236 9.06 -9.19 -6.69
N THR A 237 7.84 -9.35 -6.16
CA THR A 237 7.56 -9.06 -4.76
C THR A 237 8.34 -9.99 -3.83
N ALA A 238 8.41 -11.28 -4.14
CA ALA A 238 9.19 -12.26 -3.37
C ALA A 238 10.68 -11.90 -3.36
N ARG A 239 11.26 -11.54 -4.52
CA ARG A 239 12.64 -11.09 -4.62
C ARG A 239 12.88 -9.83 -3.77
N LEU A 240 12.02 -8.81 -3.90
CA LEU A 240 12.12 -7.58 -3.13
C LEU A 240 12.00 -7.83 -1.62
N ALA A 241 11.17 -8.80 -1.20
CA ALA A 241 11.09 -9.21 0.20
C ALA A 241 12.43 -9.79 0.68
N ALA A 242 13.02 -10.71 -0.09
CA ALA A 242 14.32 -11.30 0.24
C ALA A 242 15.45 -10.25 0.27
N GLU A 243 15.49 -9.33 -0.70
CA GLU A 243 16.45 -8.21 -0.74
C GLU A 243 16.30 -7.28 0.48
N GLN A 244 15.09 -7.16 1.03
CA GLN A 244 14.80 -6.40 2.26
C GLN A 244 15.00 -7.21 3.56
N GLY A 245 15.55 -8.43 3.47
CA GLY A 245 15.75 -9.32 4.62
C GLY A 245 14.46 -9.86 5.23
N ARG A 246 13.39 -9.95 4.44
CA ARG A 246 12.08 -10.49 4.86
C ARG A 246 11.97 -11.97 4.48
N GLU A 247 11.16 -12.71 5.24
CA GLU A 247 10.90 -14.12 4.96
C GLU A 247 10.07 -14.28 3.66
N VAL A 248 10.36 -15.37 2.92
CA VAL A 248 9.60 -15.73 1.72
C VAL A 248 9.11 -17.17 1.85
N PHE A 249 7.82 -17.34 1.72
CA PHE A 249 7.13 -18.62 1.75
C PHE A 249 6.48 -18.87 0.39
N ALA A 250 6.40 -20.13 -0.01
CA ALA A 250 5.68 -20.53 -1.21
C ALA A 250 4.80 -21.76 -0.93
N ILE A 251 3.60 -21.77 -1.49
CA ILE A 251 2.78 -22.99 -1.51
C ILE A 251 3.36 -23.89 -2.60
N PRO A 252 3.70 -25.16 -2.29
CA PRO A 252 4.20 -26.08 -3.30
C PRO A 252 3.18 -26.24 -4.43
N GLY A 253 3.63 -26.05 -5.67
CA GLY A 253 2.82 -26.35 -6.86
C GLY A 253 2.80 -27.84 -7.19
N SER A 254 2.00 -28.21 -8.21
CA SER A 254 2.07 -29.54 -8.80
C SER A 254 3.47 -29.80 -9.34
N ILE A 255 4.01 -30.97 -9.05
CA ILE A 255 5.30 -31.43 -9.61
C ILE A 255 5.13 -32.20 -10.93
N HIS A 256 3.90 -32.19 -11.47
CA HIS A 256 3.54 -32.87 -12.73
C HIS A 256 3.20 -31.87 -13.81
#